data_5ca1bafd673d14fe4858458ff1bdc648
#
_entry.id   5ca1bafd673d14fe4858458ff1bdc648
#
_cell.length_a   1.000
_cell.length_b   1.000
_cell.length_c   1.000
_cell.angle_alpha   90.00
_cell.angle_beta   90.00
_cell.angle_gamma   90.00
#
_symmetry.space_group_name_H-M   'P 1'
#
loop_
_entity.id
_entity.type
_entity.pdbx_description
1 polymer ?
#
loop_
_entity_poly.entity_id
_entity_poly.type
_entity_poly.pdbx_seq_one_letter_code
_entity_poly.pdbx_strand_id
1 'polypeptide(L)'
;MYMVLKFKKTNDNAVLPSKNHDDDTGLDVTSIVDIVIPARGSAVVDVGLRFAFIDHGFWVKVEGRSGLGFKHGIIPHPGIIDQGYRGDAGIKLYNFTDNDYEV
;
A
#
# COMPACT_ATOMS: atom_id res chain seq x y z
N MET A 1 -2.50 -22.00 10.86
CA MET A 1 -3.72 -21.20 10.78
C MET A 1 -3.77 -20.49 9.44
N TYR A 2 -4.91 -20.55 8.78
CA TYR A 2 -5.14 -19.82 7.55
C TYR A 2 -5.94 -18.55 7.82
N MET A 3 -5.52 -17.47 7.23
CA MET A 3 -6.30 -16.23 7.15
C MET A 3 -6.56 -15.94 5.67
N VAL A 4 -7.79 -15.58 5.33
CA VAL A 4 -8.18 -15.27 3.96
C VAL A 4 -8.34 -13.78 3.80
N LEU A 5 -7.60 -13.23 2.83
CA LEU A 5 -7.71 -11.86 2.40
C LEU A 5 -7.89 -11.84 0.88
N LYS A 6 -8.99 -11.28 0.40
CA LYS A 6 -9.30 -11.26 -1.01
C LYS A 6 -9.35 -9.85 -1.55
N PHE A 7 -8.82 -9.68 -2.74
CA PHE A 7 -8.88 -8.43 -3.49
C PHE A 7 -9.59 -8.64 -4.83
N LYS A 8 -10.23 -7.60 -5.30
CA LYS A 8 -10.72 -7.50 -6.68
C LYS A 8 -9.82 -6.53 -7.42
N LYS A 9 -9.32 -6.95 -8.59
CA LYS A 9 -8.59 -6.05 -9.47
C LYS A 9 -9.53 -5.04 -10.12
N THR A 10 -9.20 -3.77 -10.01
CA THR A 10 -9.90 -2.67 -10.67
C THR A 10 -9.18 -2.21 -11.93
N ASN A 11 -8.00 -2.80 -12.20
CA ASN A 11 -7.17 -2.51 -13.37
C ASN A 11 -6.41 -3.78 -13.74
N ASP A 12 -6.28 -4.05 -15.05
CA ASP A 12 -5.60 -5.25 -15.55
C ASP A 12 -4.12 -5.31 -15.18
N ASN A 13 -3.50 -4.16 -14.91
CA ASN A 13 -2.10 -4.08 -14.50
C ASN A 13 -1.89 -4.31 -12.99
N ALA A 14 -2.96 -4.47 -12.21
CA ALA A 14 -2.86 -4.66 -10.77
C ALA A 14 -2.09 -5.95 -10.43
N VAL A 15 -1.26 -5.84 -9.40
CA VAL A 15 -0.51 -6.95 -8.83
C VAL A 15 -1.06 -7.25 -7.45
N LEU A 16 -1.42 -8.51 -7.21
CA LEU A 16 -1.88 -8.91 -5.88
C LEU A 16 -0.75 -8.75 -4.86
N PRO A 17 -1.06 -8.31 -3.64
CA PRO A 17 -0.05 -8.19 -2.59
C PRO A 17 0.65 -9.53 -2.36
N SER A 18 1.96 -9.48 -2.20
CA SER A 18 2.77 -10.70 -2.04
C SER A 18 3.97 -10.43 -1.14
N LYS A 19 4.52 -11.50 -0.58
CA LYS A 19 5.78 -11.44 0.18
C LYS A 19 6.96 -11.61 -0.76
N ASN A 20 8.02 -10.85 -0.51
CA ASN A 20 9.31 -11.06 -1.19
C ASN A 20 10.03 -12.31 -0.67
N HIS A 21 9.96 -12.52 0.65
CA HIS A 21 10.58 -13.66 1.33
C HIS A 21 9.54 -14.27 2.27
N ASP A 22 9.63 -15.59 2.48
CA ASP A 22 8.66 -16.33 3.29
C ASP A 22 8.58 -15.83 4.74
N ASP A 23 9.69 -15.30 5.27
CA ASP A 23 9.78 -14.79 6.63
C ASP A 23 9.48 -13.29 6.75
N ASP A 24 9.11 -12.62 5.65
CA ASP A 24 8.65 -11.23 5.70
C ASP A 24 7.34 -11.13 6.47
N THR A 25 7.23 -10.09 7.30
CA THR A 25 6.00 -9.85 8.08
C THR A 25 4.89 -9.30 7.21
N GLY A 26 5.23 -8.36 6.33
CA GLY A 26 4.25 -7.64 5.51
C GLY A 26 4.10 -8.19 4.10
N LEU A 27 3.01 -7.79 3.48
CA LEU A 27 2.76 -7.99 2.05
C LEU A 27 3.09 -6.70 1.32
N ASP A 28 3.82 -6.81 0.22
CA ASP A 28 4.14 -5.66 -0.63
C ASP A 28 2.98 -5.33 -1.56
N VAL A 29 2.67 -4.04 -1.66
CA VAL A 29 1.69 -3.50 -2.61
C VAL A 29 2.44 -2.74 -3.68
N THR A 30 1.99 -2.86 -4.92
CA THR A 30 2.67 -2.30 -6.08
C THR A 30 1.84 -1.22 -6.76
N SER A 31 2.46 -0.07 -7.03
CA SER A 31 1.83 0.99 -7.83
C SER A 31 1.58 0.52 -9.26
N ILE A 32 0.43 0.89 -9.82
CA ILE A 32 0.12 0.68 -11.24
C ILE A 32 0.34 1.93 -12.08
N VAL A 33 0.80 3.01 -11.46
CA VAL A 33 1.00 4.30 -12.12
C VAL A 33 2.40 4.83 -11.86
N ASP A 34 2.91 5.58 -12.82
CA ASP A 34 4.07 6.43 -12.61
C ASP A 34 3.55 7.77 -12.07
N ILE A 35 4.01 8.13 -10.89
CA ILE A 35 3.55 9.34 -10.21
C ILE A 35 4.71 10.02 -9.51
N VAL A 36 4.68 11.35 -9.48
CA VAL A 36 5.62 12.16 -8.73
C VAL A 36 5.00 12.55 -7.41
N ILE A 37 5.71 12.30 -6.31
CA ILE A 37 5.32 12.82 -5.00
C ILE A 37 6.11 14.10 -4.79
N PRO A 38 5.45 15.26 -4.82
CA PRO A 38 6.17 16.53 -4.77
C PRO A 38 6.91 16.72 -3.44
N ALA A 39 8.02 17.44 -3.50
CA ALA A 39 8.79 17.81 -2.32
C ALA A 39 7.88 18.43 -1.26
N ARG A 40 8.00 17.98 -0.01
CA ARG A 40 7.19 18.45 1.12
C ARG A 40 5.69 18.24 0.95
N GLY A 41 5.28 17.42 -0.04
CA GLY A 41 3.88 17.18 -0.37
C GLY A 41 3.47 15.73 -0.20
N SER A 42 2.39 15.38 -0.86
CA SER A 42 1.84 14.04 -0.82
C SER A 42 1.15 13.69 -2.13
N ALA A 43 0.95 12.40 -2.35
CA ALA A 43 0.16 11.89 -3.47
C ALA A 43 -0.50 10.57 -3.09
N VAL A 44 -1.67 10.31 -3.67
CA VAL A 44 -2.32 9.02 -3.54
C VAL A 44 -1.88 8.13 -4.70
N VAL A 45 -1.32 6.99 -4.36
CA VAL A 45 -0.84 6.02 -5.35
C VAL A 45 -1.92 4.98 -5.58
N ASP A 46 -2.33 4.83 -6.84
CA ASP A 46 -3.28 3.80 -7.24
C ASP A 46 -2.55 2.45 -7.34
N VAL A 47 -3.09 1.45 -6.68
CA VAL A 47 -2.58 0.08 -6.75
C VAL A 47 -3.52 -0.86 -7.51
N GLY A 48 -4.64 -0.34 -8.01
CA GLY A 48 -5.57 -1.08 -8.86
C GLY A 48 -6.30 -2.23 -8.16
N LEU A 49 -6.49 -2.13 -6.85
CA LEU A 49 -7.11 -3.17 -6.04
C LEU A 49 -8.24 -2.59 -5.20
N ARG A 50 -9.24 -3.43 -4.96
CA ARG A 50 -10.33 -3.19 -4.02
C ARG A 50 -10.40 -4.34 -3.04
N PHE A 51 -10.68 -4.05 -1.77
CA PHE A 51 -10.89 -5.08 -0.78
C PHE A 51 -12.19 -5.83 -1.06
N ALA A 52 -12.10 -7.15 -1.19
CA ALA A 52 -13.25 -8.01 -1.45
C ALA A 52 -13.63 -8.84 -0.23
N PHE A 53 -12.68 -9.21 0.61
CA PHE A 53 -12.92 -9.98 1.82
C PHE A 53 -11.73 -9.87 2.77
N ILE A 54 -12.03 -9.65 4.04
CA ILE A 54 -11.07 -9.71 5.15
C ILE A 54 -11.67 -10.68 6.16
N ASP A 55 -10.92 -11.73 6.50
CA ASP A 55 -11.40 -12.79 7.37
C ASP A 55 -11.85 -12.26 8.71
N HIS A 56 -12.86 -12.92 9.30
CA HIS A 56 -13.42 -12.53 10.58
C HIS A 56 -12.35 -12.53 11.67
N GLY A 57 -12.32 -11.46 12.46
CA GLY A 57 -11.33 -11.28 13.53
C GLY A 57 -10.01 -10.69 13.09
N PHE A 58 -9.87 -10.35 11.80
CA PHE A 58 -8.67 -9.73 11.24
C PHE A 58 -8.96 -8.32 10.72
N TRP A 59 -7.90 -7.55 10.62
CA TRP A 59 -7.90 -6.24 10.00
C TRP A 59 -6.54 -6.00 9.32
N VAL A 60 -6.46 -5.01 8.45
CA VAL A 60 -5.26 -4.72 7.68
C VAL A 60 -4.67 -3.40 8.16
N LYS A 61 -3.35 -3.37 8.30
CA LYS A 61 -2.63 -2.16 8.65
C LYS A 61 -1.67 -1.79 7.51
N VAL A 62 -1.71 -0.53 7.11
CA VAL A 62 -0.77 0.02 6.14
C VAL A 62 0.47 0.49 6.86
N GLU A 63 1.62 -0.05 6.46
CA GLU A 63 2.93 0.29 7.03
C GLU A 63 3.90 0.72 5.94
N GLY A 64 4.87 1.55 6.33
CA GLY A 64 5.92 1.99 5.43
C GLY A 64 6.97 0.91 5.19
N ARG A 65 7.60 1.01 4.04
CA ARG A 65 8.80 0.21 3.74
C ARG A 65 10.01 0.91 4.35
N SER A 66 10.86 0.13 5.03
CA SER A 66 12.00 0.70 5.75
C SER A 66 12.97 1.45 4.84
N GLY A 67 13.29 0.91 3.67
CA GLY A 67 14.19 1.58 2.73
C GLY A 67 13.65 2.91 2.19
N LEU A 68 12.37 2.96 1.88
CA LEU A 68 11.72 4.19 1.43
C LEU A 68 11.72 5.27 2.51
N GLY A 69 11.43 4.90 3.75
CA GLY A 69 11.44 5.83 4.87
C GLY A 69 12.83 6.30 5.25
N PHE A 70 13.75 5.36 5.48
CA PHE A 70 15.11 5.67 5.94
C PHE A 70 15.95 6.40 4.89
N LYS A 71 15.88 5.96 3.63
CA LYS A 71 16.75 6.49 2.57
C LYS A 71 16.13 7.66 1.82
N HIS A 72 14.82 7.65 1.65
CA HIS A 72 14.16 8.57 0.72
C HIS A 72 13.16 9.49 1.38
N GLY A 73 12.87 9.31 2.67
CA GLY A 73 11.93 10.17 3.39
C GLY A 73 10.49 10.06 2.88
N ILE A 74 10.13 8.93 2.31
CA ILE A 74 8.79 8.67 1.78
C ILE A 74 8.08 7.69 2.71
N ILE A 75 6.96 8.12 3.29
CA ILE A 75 6.19 7.27 4.21
C ILE A 75 4.70 7.32 3.85
N PRO A 76 3.97 6.22 4.06
CA PRO A 76 2.54 6.21 3.83
C PRO A 76 1.80 6.88 4.98
N HIS A 77 0.62 7.40 4.65
CA HIS A 77 -0.37 7.72 5.68
C HIS A 77 -0.73 6.43 6.42
N PRO A 78 -0.60 6.38 7.75
CA PRO A 78 -0.95 5.18 8.49
C PRO A 78 -2.45 4.94 8.40
N GLY A 79 -2.84 3.71 8.03
CA GLY A 79 -4.24 3.38 7.87
C GLY A 79 -4.56 2.03 8.51
N ILE A 80 -5.66 2.00 9.24
CA ILE A 80 -6.27 0.77 9.71
C ILE A 80 -7.47 0.49 8.83
N ILE A 81 -7.45 -0.67 8.18
CA ILE A 81 -8.51 -1.11 7.30
C ILE A 81 -9.37 -2.09 8.10
N ASP A 82 -10.58 -1.66 8.40
CA ASP A 82 -11.51 -2.47 9.18
C ASP A 82 -11.95 -3.72 8.40
N GLN A 83 -12.32 -4.76 9.12
CA GLN A 83 -12.74 -6.03 8.54
C GLN A 83 -13.89 -5.87 7.54
N GLY A 84 -14.78 -4.93 7.75
CA GLY A 84 -15.92 -4.66 6.87
C GLY A 84 -15.64 -3.75 5.68
N TYR A 85 -14.44 -3.19 5.57
CA TYR A 85 -14.12 -2.26 4.48
C TYR A 85 -14.06 -2.98 3.12
N ARG A 86 -14.78 -2.45 2.13
CA ARG A 86 -14.87 -3.01 0.78
C ARG A 86 -14.53 -1.99 -0.32
N GLY A 87 -13.79 -0.95 0.05
CA GLY A 87 -13.40 0.10 -0.88
C GLY A 87 -12.02 -0.11 -1.50
N ASP A 88 -11.56 0.90 -2.21
CA ASP A 88 -10.28 0.88 -2.90
C ASP A 88 -9.10 0.86 -1.91
N ALA A 89 -8.02 0.21 -2.31
CA ALA A 89 -6.79 0.08 -1.53
C ALA A 89 -5.76 1.14 -1.94
N GLY A 90 -6.14 2.40 -1.99
CA GLY A 90 -5.24 3.50 -2.31
C GLY A 90 -4.22 3.75 -1.19
N ILE A 91 -3.00 4.09 -1.57
CA ILE A 91 -1.91 4.38 -0.63
C ILE A 91 -1.51 5.84 -0.77
N LYS A 92 -1.72 6.63 0.28
CA LYS A 92 -1.25 8.00 0.30
C LYS A 92 0.17 8.04 0.83
N LEU A 93 1.08 8.60 0.03
CA LEU A 93 2.49 8.74 0.41
C LEU A 93 2.83 10.20 0.65
N TYR A 94 3.57 10.45 1.72
CA TYR A 94 4.13 11.76 2.06
C TYR A 94 5.60 11.81 1.71
N ASN A 95 6.05 12.96 1.24
CA ASN A 95 7.45 13.23 0.94
C ASN A 95 7.98 14.29 1.91
N PHE A 96 8.83 13.89 2.84
CA PHE A 96 9.43 14.78 3.85
C PHE A 96 10.75 15.39 3.41
N THR A 97 11.07 15.35 2.13
CA THR A 97 12.31 15.90 1.59
C THR A 97 12.08 17.15 0.77
N ASP A 98 13.17 17.82 0.39
CA ASP A 98 13.14 19.00 -0.46
C ASP A 98 13.18 18.67 -1.97
N ASN A 99 13.18 17.38 -2.31
CA ASN A 99 13.23 16.91 -3.69
C ASN A 99 11.99 16.10 -4.05
N ASP A 100 11.50 16.25 -5.26
CA ASP A 100 10.44 15.39 -5.78
C ASP A 100 10.91 13.94 -5.82
N TYR A 101 9.98 13.00 -5.63
CA TYR A 101 10.25 11.56 -5.70
C TYR A 101 9.36 10.91 -6.76
N GLU A 102 9.97 10.17 -7.66
CA GLU A 102 9.26 9.40 -8.68
C GLU A 102 9.00 7.96 -8.19
N VAL A 103 7.75 7.57 -8.24
CA VAL A 103 7.33 6.20 -7.91
C VAL A 103 7.50 5.30 -9.12
#